data_18a87ce878ef5a280d193c6ec6f58b21
#
_entry.id   18a87ce878ef5a280d193c6ec6f58b21
#
_cell.length_a   1.000
_cell.length_b   1.000
_cell.length_c   1.000
_cell.angle_alpha   90.00
_cell.angle_beta   90.00
_cell.angle_gamma   90.00
#
_symmetry.space_group_name_H-M   'P 1'
#
loop_
_entity.id
_entity.type
_entity.pdbx_description
1 polymer ?
#
loop_
_entity_poly.entity_id
_entity_poly.type
_entity_poly.pdbx_seq_one_letter_code
_entity_poly.pdbx_strand_id
1 'polypeptide(L)'
;MKGQETERSKAQCQESASLGTRFLVMGSLNYDYIYSLDHIVAPGETIASAKLDKTCGGKGFNQAAALAKAGAKVYLAGLVGADGGQMLETAQEFGVDCRLVQERDNRTGHAIIQVDKNGQNSIVLYGGTNRMWTTEYIDSVLDSFEKGDVLILQNEINGIEDILEKAYARGISIVLN
;
A
#
# COMPACT_ATOMS: atom_id res chain seq x y z
N MET A 1 21.64 -47.53 22.61
CA MET A 1 20.66 -47.12 21.61
C MET A 1 19.62 -46.09 22.15
N LYS A 2 19.93 -45.26 23.14
CA LYS A 2 19.01 -44.22 23.67
C LYS A 2 19.48 -42.76 23.41
N GLY A 3 20.57 -42.59 22.68
CA GLY A 3 21.12 -41.22 22.40
C GLY A 3 20.78 -40.65 21.03
N GLN A 4 20.32 -41.43 20.09
CA GLN A 4 20.06 -40.94 18.70
C GLN A 4 18.61 -40.45 18.45
N GLU A 5 17.65 -40.86 19.30
CA GLU A 5 16.26 -40.37 19.21
C GLU A 5 16.08 -38.97 19.78
N THR A 6 16.91 -38.57 20.74
CA THR A 6 16.82 -37.24 21.37
C THR A 6 17.40 -36.10 20.49
N GLU A 7 18.38 -36.41 19.62
CA GLU A 7 18.94 -35.44 18.69
C GLU A 7 18.07 -35.21 17.46
N ARG A 8 17.39 -36.26 16.97
CA ARG A 8 16.42 -36.12 15.87
C ARG A 8 15.19 -35.31 16.27
N SER A 9 14.73 -35.41 17.52
CA SER A 9 13.62 -34.64 18.05
C SER A 9 13.98 -33.14 18.25
N LYS A 10 15.25 -32.86 18.59
CA LYS A 10 15.72 -31.48 18.70
C LYS A 10 15.98 -30.80 17.36
N ALA A 11 16.42 -31.55 16.33
CA ALA A 11 16.60 -31.03 14.97
C ALA A 11 15.27 -30.71 14.28
N GLN A 12 14.22 -31.51 14.52
CA GLN A 12 12.87 -31.23 14.00
C GLN A 12 12.15 -30.07 14.69
N CYS A 13 12.58 -29.67 15.90
CA CYS A 13 12.02 -28.53 16.61
C CYS A 13 12.73 -27.21 16.26
N GLN A 14 13.85 -27.22 15.53
CA GLN A 14 14.59 -26.04 15.10
C GLN A 14 14.29 -25.58 13.66
N GLU A 15 13.53 -26.36 12.89
CA GLU A 15 13.15 -26.00 11.51
C GLU A 15 11.79 -25.30 11.38
N SER A 16 11.07 -25.06 12.45
CA SER A 16 10.03 -24.03 12.52
C SER A 16 10.66 -22.70 12.98
N ALA A 17 11.75 -22.27 12.34
CA ALA A 17 12.15 -20.86 12.44
C ALA A 17 10.95 -20.05 12.00
N SER A 18 10.31 -19.34 12.92
CA SER A 18 9.19 -18.45 12.70
C SER A 18 9.51 -17.56 11.49
N LEU A 19 8.94 -17.89 10.35
CA LEU A 19 8.80 -16.93 9.29
C LEU A 19 8.01 -15.79 9.94
N GLY A 20 8.72 -14.69 10.30
CA GLY A 20 8.12 -13.58 11.03
C GLY A 20 6.84 -13.14 10.32
N THR A 21 5.87 -12.65 11.08
CA THR A 21 4.59 -12.15 10.56
C THR A 21 4.80 -11.31 9.30
N ARG A 22 4.15 -11.69 8.20
CA ARG A 22 4.17 -10.92 6.95
C ARG A 22 3.04 -9.89 6.99
N PHE A 23 3.34 -8.70 6.55
CA PHE A 23 2.36 -7.64 6.43
C PHE A 23 2.03 -7.43 4.94
N LEU A 24 0.78 -7.66 4.58
CA LEU A 24 0.23 -7.33 3.27
C LEU A 24 -0.51 -5.99 3.38
N VAL A 25 -0.08 -5.00 2.62
CA VAL A 25 -0.83 -3.75 2.47
C VAL A 25 -1.54 -3.79 1.12
N MET A 26 -2.87 -3.79 1.12
CA MET A 26 -3.69 -3.65 -0.09
C MET A 26 -4.30 -2.24 -0.06
N GLY A 27 -3.87 -1.35 -0.97
CA GLY A 27 -4.30 0.04 -0.82
C GLY A 27 -3.96 0.97 -1.97
N SER A 28 -4.26 2.24 -1.74
CA SER A 28 -4.08 3.30 -2.72
C SER A 28 -2.62 3.67 -2.94
N LEU A 29 -2.29 3.94 -4.20
CA LEU A 29 -1.03 4.47 -4.68
C LEU A 29 -1.33 5.77 -5.42
N ASN A 30 -0.82 6.89 -4.93
CA ASN A 30 -1.10 8.21 -5.49
C ASN A 30 0.17 9.03 -5.71
N TYR A 31 0.16 9.86 -6.74
CA TYR A 31 1.05 11.00 -6.79
C TYR A 31 0.37 12.22 -6.17
N ASP A 32 1.03 12.84 -5.21
CA ASP A 32 0.56 14.06 -4.57
C ASP A 32 1.22 15.27 -5.23
N TYR A 33 0.43 16.10 -5.95
CA TYR A 33 0.84 17.36 -6.55
C TYR A 33 0.47 18.49 -5.60
N ILE A 34 1.47 19.03 -4.89
CA ILE A 34 1.30 20.01 -3.81
C ILE A 34 1.62 21.39 -4.35
N TYR A 35 0.58 22.21 -4.47
CA TYR A 35 0.66 23.62 -4.91
C TYR A 35 0.70 24.55 -3.71
N SER A 36 1.81 25.28 -3.53
CA SER A 36 1.91 26.33 -2.51
C SER A 36 1.30 27.63 -3.03
N LEU A 37 0.28 28.13 -2.35
CA LEU A 37 -0.53 29.26 -2.75
C LEU A 37 -0.57 30.34 -1.66
N ASP A 38 -0.92 31.57 -2.01
CA ASP A 38 -1.20 32.62 -1.01
C ASP A 38 -2.51 32.32 -0.24
N HIS A 39 -3.52 31.83 -0.95
CA HIS A 39 -4.80 31.36 -0.41
C HIS A 39 -5.37 30.23 -1.29
N ILE A 40 -6.33 29.47 -0.76
CA ILE A 40 -7.05 28.45 -1.54
C ILE A 40 -7.87 29.16 -2.63
N VAL A 41 -7.74 28.69 -3.89
CA VAL A 41 -8.40 29.32 -5.03
C VAL A 41 -9.92 29.31 -4.90
N ALA A 42 -10.56 30.45 -5.10
CA ALA A 42 -12.01 30.59 -5.06
C ALA A 42 -12.65 30.30 -6.44
N PRO A 43 -13.94 29.95 -6.50
CA PRO A 43 -14.64 29.75 -7.77
C PRO A 43 -14.53 30.99 -8.68
N GLY A 44 -14.10 30.77 -9.93
CA GLY A 44 -13.91 31.84 -10.93
C GLY A 44 -12.59 32.60 -10.84
N GLU A 45 -11.75 32.27 -9.86
CA GLU A 45 -10.44 32.90 -9.66
C GLU A 45 -9.34 32.14 -10.41
N THR A 46 -8.30 32.85 -10.82
CA THR A 46 -7.06 32.29 -11.35
C THR A 46 -5.88 32.87 -10.61
N ILE A 47 -5.10 32.06 -9.91
CA ILE A 47 -3.90 32.46 -9.19
C ILE A 47 -2.69 31.65 -9.64
N ALA A 48 -1.50 32.24 -9.51
CA ALA A 48 -0.24 31.53 -9.76
C ALA A 48 0.24 30.83 -8.48
N SER A 49 0.66 29.58 -8.61
CA SER A 49 1.35 28.85 -7.55
C SER A 49 2.77 29.35 -7.38
N ALA A 50 3.21 29.56 -6.15
CA ALA A 50 4.60 29.90 -5.84
C ALA A 50 5.55 28.70 -5.96
N LYS A 51 5.04 27.46 -5.75
CA LYS A 51 5.81 26.22 -5.81
C LYS A 51 4.91 25.05 -6.15
N LEU A 52 5.46 24.08 -6.90
CA LEU A 52 4.86 22.78 -7.12
C LEU A 52 5.84 21.69 -6.68
N ASP A 53 5.42 20.85 -5.74
CA ASP A 53 6.09 19.61 -5.37
C ASP A 53 5.29 18.41 -5.88
N LYS A 54 6.00 17.36 -6.31
CA LYS A 54 5.40 16.06 -6.64
C LYS A 54 6.02 15.01 -5.71
N THR A 55 5.18 14.29 -4.95
CA THR A 55 5.62 13.23 -4.04
C THR A 55 4.84 11.95 -4.27
N CYS A 56 5.43 10.81 -3.90
CA CYS A 56 4.71 9.56 -3.80
C CYS A 56 3.88 9.56 -2.52
N GLY A 57 2.63 9.16 -2.60
CA GLY A 57 1.66 9.16 -1.52
C GLY A 57 0.57 8.11 -1.71
N GLY A 58 -0.58 8.35 -1.11
CA GLY A 58 -1.66 7.38 -0.95
C GLY A 58 -1.53 6.62 0.36
N LYS A 59 -2.66 6.28 0.99
CA LYS A 59 -2.64 5.62 2.31
C LYS A 59 -1.96 4.26 2.25
N GLY A 60 -2.17 3.49 1.17
CA GLY A 60 -1.50 2.20 0.97
C GLY A 60 0.02 2.35 0.91
N PHE A 61 0.52 3.25 0.06
CA PHE A 61 1.94 3.55 -0.05
C PHE A 61 2.54 3.99 1.29
N ASN A 62 1.91 4.97 1.95
CA ASN A 62 2.43 5.54 3.20
C ASN A 62 2.49 4.51 4.33
N GLN A 63 1.49 3.65 4.47
CA GLN A 63 1.47 2.60 5.48
C GLN A 63 2.50 1.51 5.19
N ALA A 64 2.65 1.08 3.93
CA ALA A 64 3.68 0.12 3.54
C ALA A 64 5.09 0.67 3.83
N ALA A 65 5.37 1.92 3.46
CA ALA A 65 6.64 2.57 3.72
C ALA A 65 6.92 2.71 5.24
N ALA A 66 5.92 3.08 6.03
CA ALA A 66 6.06 3.21 7.48
C ALA A 66 6.39 1.88 8.16
N LEU A 67 5.70 0.80 7.79
CA LEU A 67 5.94 -0.54 8.28
C LEU A 67 7.34 -1.06 7.91
N ALA A 68 7.73 -0.88 6.65
CA ALA A 68 9.05 -1.30 6.18
C ALA A 68 10.17 -0.55 6.92
N LYS A 69 10.03 0.77 7.11
CA LYS A 69 10.96 1.58 7.92
C LYS A 69 11.00 1.17 9.39
N ALA A 70 9.92 0.59 9.92
CA ALA A 70 9.89 0.00 11.25
C ALA A 70 10.51 -1.41 11.33
N GLY A 71 11.03 -1.94 10.22
CA GLY A 71 11.71 -3.24 10.14
C GLY A 71 10.76 -4.42 9.88
N ALA A 72 9.50 -4.18 9.52
CA ALA A 72 8.56 -5.24 9.19
C ALA A 72 8.81 -5.79 7.76
N LYS A 73 8.47 -7.08 7.55
CA LYS A 73 8.44 -7.69 6.22
C LYS A 73 7.13 -7.34 5.53
N VAL A 74 7.17 -6.38 4.59
CA VAL A 74 5.99 -5.76 3.98
C VAL A 74 5.88 -6.10 2.50
N TYR A 75 4.70 -6.52 2.10
CA TYR A 75 4.28 -6.70 0.72
C TYR A 75 3.22 -5.64 0.40
N LEU A 76 3.40 -4.95 -0.71
CA LEU A 76 2.45 -3.96 -1.21
C LEU A 76 1.72 -4.54 -2.42
N ALA A 77 0.40 -4.61 -2.34
CA ALA A 77 -0.47 -4.84 -3.48
C ALA A 77 -1.22 -3.55 -3.79
N GLY A 78 -1.24 -3.20 -5.05
CA GLY A 78 -1.83 -1.96 -5.54
C GLY A 78 -1.80 -1.90 -7.06
N LEU A 79 -2.38 -0.85 -7.61
CA LEU A 79 -2.45 -0.67 -9.05
C LEU A 79 -1.86 0.69 -9.43
N VAL A 80 -1.01 0.68 -10.44
CA VAL A 80 -0.40 1.87 -11.03
C VAL A 80 -0.67 1.92 -12.53
N GLY A 81 -0.51 3.08 -13.13
CA GLY A 81 -0.47 3.23 -14.58
C GLY A 81 0.96 3.12 -15.13
N ALA A 82 1.14 3.34 -16.43
CA ALA A 82 2.44 3.40 -17.07
C ALA A 82 3.35 4.51 -16.48
N ASP A 83 2.76 5.46 -15.77
CA ASP A 83 3.45 6.55 -15.03
C ASP A 83 3.92 6.13 -13.62
N GLY A 84 3.69 4.88 -13.18
CA GLY A 84 3.93 4.41 -11.81
C GLY A 84 5.37 4.09 -11.44
N GLY A 85 6.32 4.07 -12.38
CA GLY A 85 7.69 3.59 -12.16
C GLY A 85 8.40 4.23 -10.95
N GLN A 86 8.40 5.56 -10.86
CA GLN A 86 9.01 6.30 -9.75
C GLN A 86 8.43 5.89 -8.38
N MET A 87 7.14 5.58 -8.31
CA MET A 87 6.50 5.16 -7.07
C MET A 87 7.00 3.80 -6.61
N LEU A 88 7.15 2.85 -7.55
CA LEU A 88 7.67 1.52 -7.25
C LEU A 88 9.13 1.58 -6.80
N GLU A 89 9.97 2.37 -7.48
CA GLU A 89 11.36 2.61 -7.09
C GLU A 89 11.44 3.16 -5.66
N THR A 90 10.65 4.20 -5.35
CA THR A 90 10.63 4.81 -4.02
C THR A 90 10.15 3.83 -2.94
N ALA A 91 9.13 3.01 -3.21
CA ALA A 91 8.67 1.99 -2.26
C ALA A 91 9.75 0.92 -1.99
N GLN A 92 10.45 0.48 -3.03
CA GLN A 92 11.55 -0.49 -2.93
C GLN A 92 12.75 0.06 -2.15
N GLU A 93 13.09 1.35 -2.31
CA GLU A 93 14.12 2.02 -1.52
C GLU A 93 13.79 2.00 -0.02
N PHE A 94 12.51 2.01 0.36
CA PHE A 94 12.08 1.85 1.75
C PHE A 94 12.04 0.39 2.23
N GLY A 95 12.36 -0.58 1.36
CA GLY A 95 12.37 -2.00 1.69
C GLY A 95 11.00 -2.69 1.52
N VAL A 96 10.06 -2.08 0.80
CA VAL A 96 8.76 -2.67 0.49
C VAL A 96 8.88 -3.64 -0.68
N ASP A 97 8.31 -4.83 -0.54
CA ASP A 97 8.18 -5.79 -1.63
C ASP A 97 7.00 -5.41 -2.54
N CYS A 98 7.29 -4.94 -3.75
CA CYS A 98 6.31 -4.43 -4.72
C CYS A 98 5.91 -5.45 -5.80
N ARG A 99 6.33 -6.74 -5.69
CA ARG A 99 6.05 -7.75 -6.73
C ARG A 99 4.57 -7.99 -7.01
N LEU A 100 3.70 -7.61 -6.08
CA LEU A 100 2.24 -7.74 -6.21
C LEU A 100 1.57 -6.51 -6.82
N VAL A 101 2.32 -5.41 -7.05
CA VAL A 101 1.77 -4.24 -7.74
C VAL A 101 1.64 -4.55 -9.22
N GLN A 102 0.51 -4.18 -9.82
CA GLN A 102 0.24 -4.39 -11.24
C GLN A 102 -0.01 -3.08 -11.98
N GLU A 103 0.43 -3.02 -13.23
CA GLU A 103 0.12 -1.93 -14.14
C GLU A 103 -1.27 -2.11 -14.78
N ARG A 104 -1.99 -1.02 -14.99
CA ARG A 104 -3.27 -0.96 -15.69
C ARG A 104 -3.24 0.13 -16.76
N ASP A 105 -4.06 -0.04 -17.78
CA ASP A 105 -4.23 0.96 -18.85
C ASP A 105 -5.11 2.13 -18.36
N ASN A 106 -4.54 2.90 -17.44
CA ASN A 106 -5.06 4.15 -16.91
C ASN A 106 -3.93 4.90 -16.20
N ARG A 107 -4.15 6.16 -15.81
CA ARG A 107 -3.21 6.91 -14.96
C ARG A 107 -3.22 6.38 -13.54
N THR A 108 -2.05 6.40 -12.91
CA THR A 108 -1.93 6.23 -11.46
C THR A 108 -2.81 7.24 -10.74
N GLY A 109 -3.41 6.83 -9.63
CA GLY A 109 -4.15 7.72 -8.76
C GLY A 109 -3.33 8.95 -8.39
N HIS A 110 -3.96 10.10 -8.24
CA HIS A 110 -3.25 11.32 -7.84
C HIS A 110 -4.13 12.29 -7.08
N ALA A 111 -3.50 13.12 -6.27
CA ALA A 111 -4.13 14.23 -5.57
C ALA A 111 -3.56 15.57 -6.06
N ILE A 112 -4.44 16.54 -6.28
CA ILE A 112 -4.09 17.95 -6.42
C ILE A 112 -4.34 18.59 -5.07
N ILE A 113 -3.27 19.02 -4.42
CA ILE A 113 -3.30 19.55 -3.06
C ILE A 113 -2.92 21.02 -3.10
N GLN A 114 -3.86 21.87 -2.76
CA GLN A 114 -3.61 23.29 -2.52
C GLN A 114 -3.24 23.49 -1.07
N VAL A 115 -2.15 24.22 -0.80
CA VAL A 115 -1.74 24.57 0.57
C VAL A 115 -1.50 26.08 0.62
N ASP A 116 -2.24 26.77 1.49
CA ASP A 116 -2.08 28.21 1.68
C ASP A 116 -0.96 28.55 2.68
N LYS A 117 -0.64 29.85 2.80
CA LYS A 117 0.39 30.36 3.71
C LYS A 117 0.10 30.11 5.20
N ASN A 118 -1.14 29.75 5.57
CA ASN A 118 -1.55 29.43 6.93
C ASN A 118 -1.54 27.92 7.18
N GLY A 119 -1.16 27.10 6.17
CA GLY A 119 -1.16 25.65 6.25
C GLY A 119 -2.55 25.02 6.07
N GLN A 120 -3.57 25.79 5.66
CA GLN A 120 -4.86 25.23 5.26
C GLN A 120 -4.71 24.51 3.93
N ASN A 121 -5.41 23.39 3.74
CA ASN A 121 -5.37 22.65 2.49
C ASN A 121 -6.76 22.43 1.89
N SER A 122 -6.75 22.20 0.56
CA SER A 122 -7.89 21.73 -0.20
C SER A 122 -7.39 20.68 -1.19
N ILE A 123 -8.05 19.53 -1.23
CA ILE A 123 -7.58 18.36 -1.96
C ILE A 123 -8.64 17.91 -2.95
N VAL A 124 -8.22 17.74 -4.22
CA VAL A 124 -8.99 17.05 -5.26
C VAL A 124 -8.30 15.74 -5.55
N LEU A 125 -9.01 14.63 -5.33
CA LEU A 125 -8.50 13.28 -5.53
C LEU A 125 -9.03 12.70 -6.84
N TYR A 126 -8.13 12.18 -7.68
CA TYR A 126 -8.43 11.32 -8.82
C TYR A 126 -8.05 9.89 -8.50
N GLY A 127 -9.02 8.98 -8.44
CA GLY A 127 -8.79 7.58 -8.05
C GLY A 127 -7.93 6.80 -9.05
N GLY A 128 -8.06 7.07 -10.35
CA GLY A 128 -7.28 6.41 -11.40
C GLY A 128 -7.30 4.89 -11.28
N THR A 129 -6.12 4.28 -11.35
CA THR A 129 -5.94 2.82 -11.23
C THR A 129 -6.40 2.26 -9.89
N ASN A 130 -6.45 3.04 -8.81
CA ASN A 130 -6.96 2.59 -7.52
C ASN A 130 -8.44 2.14 -7.56
N ARG A 131 -9.17 2.47 -8.62
CA ARG A 131 -10.56 2.06 -8.84
C ARG A 131 -10.71 0.90 -9.82
N MET A 132 -9.61 0.22 -10.18
CA MET A 132 -9.57 -0.86 -11.16
C MET A 132 -9.25 -2.24 -10.56
N TRP A 133 -9.48 -2.42 -9.28
CA TRP A 133 -9.35 -3.72 -8.64
C TRP A 133 -10.41 -4.68 -9.15
N THR A 134 -10.00 -5.89 -9.51
CA THR A 134 -10.88 -6.99 -9.94
C THR A 134 -10.80 -8.15 -8.95
N THR A 135 -11.84 -8.97 -8.93
CA THR A 135 -11.89 -10.17 -8.10
C THR A 135 -10.71 -11.10 -8.38
N GLU A 136 -10.32 -11.27 -9.65
CA GLU A 136 -9.19 -12.12 -10.04
C GLU A 136 -7.85 -11.60 -9.50
N TYR A 137 -7.67 -10.27 -9.49
CA TYR A 137 -6.46 -9.68 -8.92
C TYR A 137 -6.45 -9.83 -7.39
N ILE A 138 -7.57 -9.59 -6.72
CA ILE A 138 -7.73 -9.79 -5.28
C ILE A 138 -7.38 -11.24 -4.92
N ASP A 139 -7.92 -12.22 -5.63
CA ASP A 139 -7.64 -13.63 -5.40
C ASP A 139 -6.16 -13.94 -5.59
N SER A 140 -5.56 -13.50 -6.69
CA SER A 140 -4.14 -13.74 -6.98
C SER A 140 -3.20 -13.18 -5.90
N VAL A 141 -3.56 -12.05 -5.29
CA VAL A 141 -2.81 -11.47 -4.16
C VAL A 141 -2.98 -12.33 -2.90
N LEU A 142 -4.24 -12.60 -2.52
CA LEU A 142 -4.54 -13.29 -1.27
C LEU A 142 -4.12 -14.77 -1.25
N ASP A 143 -3.96 -15.42 -2.41
CA ASP A 143 -3.51 -16.81 -2.51
C ASP A 143 -2.09 -17.04 -1.97
N SER A 144 -1.31 -15.96 -1.84
CA SER A 144 0.04 -16.00 -1.26
C SER A 144 0.08 -15.79 0.25
N PHE A 145 -1.07 -15.55 0.91
CA PHE A 145 -1.17 -15.22 2.33
C PHE A 145 -2.12 -16.15 3.07
N GLU A 146 -1.85 -16.34 4.36
CA GLU A 146 -2.54 -17.32 5.17
C GLU A 146 -2.68 -16.89 6.64
N LYS A 147 -3.24 -17.74 7.47
CA LYS A 147 -3.34 -17.52 8.92
C LYS A 147 -1.97 -17.24 9.53
N GLY A 148 -1.88 -16.13 10.28
CA GLY A 148 -0.64 -15.61 10.89
C GLY A 148 -0.09 -14.39 10.16
N ASP A 149 -0.55 -14.11 8.94
CA ASP A 149 -0.27 -12.87 8.24
C ASP A 149 -1.23 -11.75 8.66
N VAL A 150 -0.85 -10.52 8.39
CA VAL A 150 -1.66 -9.33 8.68
C VAL A 150 -1.94 -8.56 7.40
N LEU A 151 -3.22 -8.37 7.10
CA LEU A 151 -3.69 -7.47 6.04
C LEU A 151 -3.96 -6.08 6.61
N ILE A 152 -3.41 -5.07 5.96
CA ILE A 152 -3.69 -3.67 6.23
C ILE A 152 -4.43 -3.10 5.03
N LEU A 153 -5.61 -2.51 5.29
CA LEU A 153 -6.54 -2.04 4.28
C LEU A 153 -7.04 -0.65 4.63
N GLN A 154 -7.38 0.15 3.61
CA GLN A 154 -7.96 1.49 3.76
C GLN A 154 -9.14 1.64 2.81
N ASN A 155 -10.08 2.52 3.15
CA ASN A 155 -11.27 2.78 2.33
C ASN A 155 -10.96 3.75 1.16
N GLU A 156 -9.93 3.44 0.35
CA GLU A 156 -9.53 4.28 -0.81
C GLU A 156 -9.50 3.53 -2.15
N ILE A 157 -9.75 2.22 -2.14
CA ILE A 157 -9.83 1.38 -3.33
C ILE A 157 -11.24 0.81 -3.51
N ASN A 158 -11.55 0.24 -4.67
CA ASN A 158 -12.78 -0.55 -4.82
C ASN A 158 -12.56 -2.01 -4.37
N GLY A 159 -13.65 -2.78 -4.21
CA GLY A 159 -13.58 -4.20 -3.85
C GLY A 159 -13.27 -4.48 -2.37
N ILE A 160 -13.43 -3.51 -1.49
CA ILE A 160 -13.13 -3.64 -0.04
C ILE A 160 -13.89 -4.82 0.59
N GLU A 161 -15.17 -4.97 0.29
CA GLU A 161 -16.01 -6.04 0.83
C GLU A 161 -15.48 -7.42 0.42
N ASP A 162 -15.18 -7.60 -0.87
CA ASP A 162 -14.62 -8.85 -1.42
C ASP A 162 -13.26 -9.18 -0.76
N ILE A 163 -12.38 -8.17 -0.58
CA ILE A 163 -11.10 -8.34 0.11
C ILE A 163 -11.31 -8.79 1.55
N LEU A 164 -12.20 -8.14 2.29
CA LEU A 164 -12.48 -8.45 3.70
C LEU A 164 -13.02 -9.87 3.87
N GLU A 165 -14.01 -10.28 3.07
CA GLU A 165 -14.60 -11.61 3.11
C GLU A 165 -13.56 -12.70 2.83
N LYS A 166 -12.75 -12.51 1.77
CA LYS A 166 -11.74 -13.49 1.35
C LYS A 166 -10.57 -13.58 2.31
N ALA A 167 -10.10 -12.47 2.85
CA ALA A 167 -9.03 -12.45 3.85
C ALA A 167 -9.49 -13.09 5.16
N TYR A 168 -10.71 -12.80 5.59
CA TYR A 168 -11.31 -13.42 6.77
C TYR A 168 -11.44 -14.95 6.62
N ALA A 169 -11.93 -15.41 5.47
CA ALA A 169 -12.06 -16.85 5.18
C ALA A 169 -10.71 -17.59 5.22
N ARG A 170 -9.59 -16.91 4.91
CA ARG A 170 -8.22 -17.44 5.00
C ARG A 170 -7.61 -17.35 6.41
N GLY A 171 -8.32 -16.75 7.37
CA GLY A 171 -7.84 -16.55 8.73
C GLY A 171 -6.73 -15.50 8.86
N ILE A 172 -6.60 -14.61 7.89
CA ILE A 172 -5.67 -13.47 7.91
C ILE A 172 -6.19 -12.44 8.92
N SER A 173 -5.30 -11.89 9.75
CA SER A 173 -5.66 -10.81 10.67
C SER A 173 -5.83 -9.50 9.90
N ILE A 174 -6.94 -8.79 10.11
CA ILE A 174 -7.29 -7.60 9.31
C ILE A 174 -7.21 -6.34 10.16
N VAL A 175 -6.52 -5.33 9.63
CA VAL A 175 -6.50 -3.95 10.16
C VAL A 175 -7.08 -3.04 9.09
N LEU A 176 -8.22 -2.43 9.37
CA LEU A 176 -8.89 -1.47 8.50
C LEU A 176 -8.77 -0.06 9.08
N ASN A 177 -8.27 0.88 8.24
CA ASN A 177 -8.12 2.30 8.56
C ASN A 177 -9.15 3.16 7.80
#